data_923080dcd905c4386147cafdb2815131
#
_entry.id   923080dcd905c4386147cafdb2815131
#
_cell.length_a   1.000
_cell.length_b   1.000
_cell.length_c   1.000
_cell.angle_alpha   90.00
_cell.angle_beta   90.00
_cell.angle_gamma   90.00
#
_symmetry.space_group_name_H-M   'P 1'
#
loop_
_entity.id
_entity.type
_entity.pdbx_description
1 polymer ?
#
loop_
_entity_poly.entity_id
_entity_poly.type
_entity_poly.pdbx_seq_one_letter_code
_entity_poly.pdbx_strand_id
1 'polypeptide(L)'
;DPASNIWEDKGFVVCSASDKGKTDYGRVSTSDWNGYFKINAIDPTYIITENGEHWMIYGSWHSGIAALQLNPEDGMPLHTLGNPWDITGENNSGYGKIIATRGNSRWQASEGPEVIYRNGYYYLFLAYGTLAVEYNTRVCRSVNIDGPYVDMDGTPAMGSGELYPILTAPYLFNNSYGWVGISHCGIFEDGEGNWFYTSQGRFPANVG
;
A
#
# COMPACT_ATOMS: atom_id res chain seq x y z
N ASP A 1 -13.25 -16.65 12.35
CA ASP A 1 -14.02 -17.19 11.21
C ASP A 1 -15.06 -16.16 10.77
N PRO A 2 -14.90 -15.52 9.58
CA PRO A 2 -15.86 -14.53 9.07
C PRO A 2 -17.29 -15.05 8.95
N ALA A 3 -17.45 -16.34 8.70
CA ALA A 3 -18.77 -16.96 8.56
C ALA A 3 -19.52 -17.08 9.90
N SER A 4 -18.81 -17.10 11.01
CA SER A 4 -19.41 -17.15 12.35
C SER A 4 -19.93 -15.80 12.84
N ASN A 5 -19.47 -14.72 12.21
CA ASN A 5 -19.72 -13.34 12.63
C ASN A 5 -19.30 -13.05 14.09
N ILE A 6 -18.32 -13.82 14.60
CA ILE A 6 -17.73 -13.62 15.93
C ILE A 6 -16.33 -13.06 15.74
N TRP A 7 -16.11 -11.89 16.28
CA TRP A 7 -14.84 -11.15 16.18
C TRP A 7 -14.29 -10.89 17.56
N GLU A 8 -12.98 -11.04 17.70
CA GLU A 8 -12.22 -10.71 18.90
C GLU A 8 -11.24 -9.59 18.57
N ASP A 9 -11.30 -8.51 19.32
CA ASP A 9 -10.34 -7.42 19.20
C ASP A 9 -9.01 -7.85 19.86
N LYS A 10 -7.96 -7.96 19.05
CA LYS A 10 -6.60 -8.32 19.50
C LYS A 10 -5.71 -7.10 19.77
N GLY A 11 -6.22 -5.90 19.59
CA GLY A 11 -5.48 -4.67 19.77
C GLY A 11 -4.83 -4.13 18.52
N PHE A 12 -3.89 -3.21 18.68
CA PHE A 12 -3.23 -2.53 17.58
C PHE A 12 -2.17 -3.40 16.92
N VAL A 13 -2.26 -3.57 15.61
CA VAL A 13 -1.14 -4.06 14.80
C VAL A 13 -0.14 -2.91 14.58
N VAL A 14 -0.62 -1.80 14.07
CA VAL A 14 0.14 -0.57 13.82
C VAL A 14 -0.81 0.61 13.78
N CYS A 15 -0.32 1.80 14.10
CA CYS A 15 -1.11 3.02 13.98
C CYS A 15 -0.25 4.15 13.39
N SER A 16 -0.90 5.09 12.72
CA SER A 16 -0.26 6.36 12.34
C SER A 16 0.15 7.12 13.61
N ALA A 17 1.21 7.90 13.51
CA ALA A 17 1.73 8.66 14.65
C ALA A 17 0.68 9.54 15.33
N SER A 18 -0.23 10.09 14.52
CA SER A 18 -1.32 10.94 15.00
C SER A 18 -2.40 10.23 15.81
N ASP A 19 -2.51 8.92 15.64
CA ASP A 19 -3.60 8.15 16.23
C ASP A 19 -3.23 7.60 17.61
N LYS A 20 -1.96 7.33 17.80
CA LYS A 20 -1.46 6.80 19.06
C LYS A 20 -1.56 7.84 20.16
N GLY A 21 -2.39 7.59 21.15
CA GLY A 21 -2.56 8.47 22.28
C GLY A 21 -3.18 9.83 21.96
N LYS A 22 -3.49 10.07 20.70
CA LYS A 22 -4.18 11.25 20.16
C LYS A 22 -3.45 12.59 20.36
N THR A 23 -2.74 12.76 21.43
CA THR A 23 -2.10 14.02 21.81
C THR A 23 -0.61 13.90 22.03
N ASP A 24 -0.09 12.70 22.16
CA ASP A 24 1.33 12.46 22.46
C ASP A 24 2.27 12.97 21.37
N TYR A 25 1.77 13.11 20.17
CA TYR A 25 2.53 13.56 19.01
C TYR A 25 2.20 14.99 18.57
N GLY A 26 1.40 15.71 19.33
CA GLY A 26 1.29 17.16 19.30
C GLY A 26 1.04 17.79 17.93
N ARG A 27 -0.04 17.41 17.24
CA ARG A 27 -0.44 18.15 16.05
C ARG A 27 -0.97 19.53 16.41
N VAL A 28 -0.30 20.60 15.90
CA VAL A 28 -0.65 21.98 16.22
C VAL A 28 -1.94 22.43 15.55
N SER A 29 -2.22 21.88 14.36
CA SER A 29 -3.45 22.17 13.64
C SER A 29 -3.81 21.02 12.69
N THR A 30 -5.05 21.01 12.20
CA THR A 30 -5.51 20.01 11.23
C THR A 30 -4.80 20.12 9.87
N SER A 31 -4.14 21.22 9.60
CA SER A 31 -3.34 21.42 8.38
C SER A 31 -1.83 21.16 8.58
N ASP A 32 -1.41 20.85 9.80
CA ASP A 32 -0.01 20.50 10.07
C ASP A 32 0.26 19.04 9.75
N TRP A 33 0.88 18.82 8.59
CA TRP A 33 1.27 17.51 8.09
C TRP A 33 2.78 17.24 8.26
N ASN A 34 3.56 18.18 8.77
CA ASN A 34 4.99 18.01 8.95
C ASN A 34 5.29 16.96 10.01
N GLY A 35 5.93 15.88 9.59
CA GLY A 35 6.24 14.76 10.48
C GLY A 35 5.01 14.10 11.10
N TYR A 36 3.83 14.46 10.65
CA TYR A 36 2.58 13.98 11.19
C TYR A 36 2.38 12.49 11.00
N PHE A 37 2.70 12.02 9.80
CA PHE A 37 2.77 10.60 9.50
C PHE A 37 4.18 10.24 9.02
N LYS A 38 4.78 9.23 9.57
CA LYS A 38 5.97 8.59 8.99
C LYS A 38 5.56 7.45 8.07
N ILE A 39 4.71 6.56 8.57
CA ILE A 39 3.97 5.62 7.75
C ILE A 39 2.50 5.84 8.04
N ASN A 40 1.71 6.03 7.02
CA ASN A 40 0.26 6.16 7.16
C ASN A 40 -0.35 4.76 7.28
N ALA A 41 -0.93 4.44 8.43
CA ALA A 41 -1.41 3.10 8.76
C ALA A 41 -2.81 2.85 8.19
N ILE A 42 -2.90 2.83 6.85
CA ILE A 42 -4.10 2.48 6.09
C ILE A 42 -3.75 1.60 4.89
N ASP A 43 -4.75 1.15 4.18
CA ASP A 43 -4.68 0.36 2.95
C ASP A 43 -3.84 -0.93 3.11
N PRO A 44 -4.12 -1.79 4.08
CA PRO A 44 -3.34 -3.00 4.25
C PRO A 44 -3.73 -4.09 3.25
N THR A 45 -2.74 -4.78 2.71
CA THR A 45 -2.88 -6.11 2.11
C THR A 45 -2.06 -7.11 2.91
N TYR A 46 -2.43 -8.37 2.84
CA TYR A 46 -1.83 -9.43 3.64
C TYR A 46 -1.47 -10.63 2.77
N ILE A 47 -0.29 -11.17 3.02
CA ILE A 47 0.20 -12.34 2.29
C ILE A 47 0.95 -13.29 3.24
N ILE A 48 0.80 -14.59 3.00
CA ILE A 48 1.66 -15.63 3.59
C ILE A 48 2.64 -16.06 2.51
N THR A 49 3.93 -15.99 2.82
CA THR A 49 4.98 -16.42 1.90
C THR A 49 5.05 -17.94 1.80
N GLU A 50 5.74 -18.46 0.80
CA GLU A 50 5.97 -19.91 0.66
C GLU A 50 6.68 -20.53 1.87
N ASN A 51 7.44 -19.74 2.62
CA ASN A 51 8.12 -20.17 3.86
C ASN A 51 7.22 -20.10 5.10
N GLY A 52 5.96 -19.70 4.95
CA GLY A 52 5.02 -19.56 6.06
C GLY A 52 5.18 -18.28 6.87
N GLU A 53 5.92 -17.29 6.37
CA GLU A 53 6.01 -15.98 6.99
C GLU A 53 4.76 -15.17 6.69
N HIS A 54 4.26 -14.45 7.68
CA HIS A 54 3.09 -13.60 7.58
C HIS A 54 3.51 -12.15 7.39
N TRP A 55 3.01 -11.49 6.36
CA TRP A 55 3.37 -10.13 6.03
C TRP A 55 2.15 -9.25 5.77
N MET A 56 2.22 -8.03 6.26
CA MET A 56 1.31 -6.94 5.93
C MET A 56 2.07 -5.90 5.11
N ILE A 57 1.54 -5.57 3.94
CA ILE A 57 2.03 -4.46 3.13
C ILE A 57 1.00 -3.36 3.25
N TYR A 58 1.42 -2.16 3.64
CA TYR A 58 0.48 -1.09 3.95
C TYR A 58 1.12 0.28 3.74
N GLY A 59 0.30 1.30 3.71
CA GLY A 59 0.72 2.68 3.61
C GLY A 59 0.00 3.44 2.50
N SER A 60 -0.02 4.75 2.65
CA SER A 60 -0.66 5.66 1.72
C SER A 60 0.01 7.01 1.82
N TRP A 61 0.49 7.53 0.69
CA TRP A 61 1.17 8.83 0.61
C TRP A 61 2.37 8.94 1.58
N HIS A 62 2.66 10.11 2.08
CA HIS A 62 3.65 10.42 3.14
C HIS A 62 5.01 9.73 2.91
N SER A 63 5.38 8.77 3.75
CA SER A 63 6.68 8.09 3.67
C SER A 63 6.70 6.93 2.67
N GLY A 64 5.56 6.59 2.08
CA GLY A 64 5.44 5.49 1.12
C GLY A 64 4.82 4.23 1.72
N ILE A 65 5.13 3.11 1.11
CA ILE A 65 4.56 1.80 1.40
C ILE A 65 5.56 0.96 2.19
N ALA A 66 5.09 0.33 3.25
CA ALA A 66 5.91 -0.50 4.14
C ALA A 66 5.54 -1.97 4.07
N ALA A 67 6.54 -2.83 4.25
CA ALA A 67 6.40 -4.26 4.50
C ALA A 67 6.66 -4.54 5.98
N LEU A 68 5.68 -5.08 6.70
CA LEU A 68 5.73 -5.40 8.11
C LEU A 68 5.52 -6.89 8.31
N GLN A 69 6.49 -7.55 8.92
CA GLN A 69 6.37 -8.96 9.27
C GLN A 69 5.51 -9.12 10.53
N LEU A 70 4.60 -10.09 10.47
CA LEU A 70 3.67 -10.39 11.56
C LEU A 70 3.98 -11.75 12.17
N ASN A 71 3.65 -11.89 13.44
CA ASN A 71 3.68 -13.17 14.13
C ASN A 71 2.52 -14.05 13.61
N PRO A 72 2.78 -15.24 13.11
CA PRO A 72 1.74 -16.13 12.57
C PRO A 72 0.73 -16.63 13.61
N GLU A 73 1.06 -16.57 14.91
CA GLU A 73 0.18 -17.08 15.97
C GLU A 73 -0.94 -16.09 16.31
N ASP A 74 -0.65 -14.80 16.29
CA ASP A 74 -1.59 -13.78 16.76
C ASP A 74 -1.83 -12.63 15.78
N GLY A 75 -1.05 -12.54 14.68
CA GLY A 75 -1.14 -11.48 13.69
C GLY A 75 -0.58 -10.14 14.15
N MET A 76 0.07 -10.09 15.30
CA MET A 76 0.70 -8.89 15.80
C MET A 76 2.08 -8.67 15.14
N PRO A 77 2.65 -7.47 15.18
CA PRO A 77 4.00 -7.25 14.66
C PRO A 77 5.01 -8.21 15.30
N LEU A 78 5.82 -8.86 14.46
CA LEU A 78 6.83 -9.82 14.94
C LEU A 78 7.85 -9.17 15.86
N HIS A 79 8.11 -7.89 15.68
CA HIS A 79 9.03 -7.10 16.51
C HIS A 79 8.28 -5.97 17.21
N THR A 80 8.79 -5.58 18.38
CA THR A 80 8.24 -4.44 19.12
C THR A 80 8.28 -3.19 18.25
N LEU A 81 7.16 -2.50 18.13
CA LEU A 81 7.07 -1.24 17.40
C LEU A 81 7.90 -0.17 18.13
N GLY A 82 8.73 0.52 17.35
CA GLY A 82 9.44 1.71 17.82
C GLY A 82 8.54 2.94 17.82
N ASN A 83 9.16 4.08 18.06
CA ASN A 83 8.48 5.37 17.93
C ASN A 83 8.29 5.68 16.42
N PRO A 84 7.07 5.95 15.96
CA PRO A 84 6.81 6.23 14.54
C PRO A 84 7.54 7.47 14.01
N TRP A 85 7.96 8.39 14.87
CA TRP A 85 8.74 9.56 14.49
C TRP A 85 10.20 9.24 14.13
N ASP A 86 10.71 8.12 14.58
CA ASP A 86 12.07 7.69 14.34
C ASP A 86 12.23 6.90 13.05
N ILE A 87 11.15 6.66 12.31
CA ILE A 87 11.18 5.99 11.03
C ILE A 87 11.79 6.90 9.98
N THR A 88 12.86 6.44 9.37
CA THR A 88 13.47 7.06 8.21
C THR A 88 13.55 6.02 7.10
N GLY A 89 13.55 6.42 5.83
CA GLY A 89 13.46 5.58 4.64
C GLY A 89 13.77 4.09 4.77
N GLU A 90 14.99 3.74 5.18
CA GLU A 90 15.41 2.34 5.32
C GLU A 90 15.28 1.80 6.75
N ASN A 91 14.99 2.66 7.70
CA ASN A 91 14.87 2.26 9.09
C ASN A 91 13.47 1.71 9.37
N ASN A 92 13.40 0.46 9.69
CA ASN A 92 12.15 -0.23 9.94
C ASN A 92 11.66 -0.18 11.39
N SER A 93 12.33 0.47 12.32
CA SER A 93 11.90 0.75 13.72
C SER A 93 10.71 -0.09 14.27
N GLY A 94 10.50 -1.30 13.76
CA GLY A 94 9.34 -2.14 14.08
C GLY A 94 8.06 -1.83 13.30
N TYR A 95 8.00 -0.72 12.55
CA TYR A 95 6.85 -0.37 11.70
C TYR A 95 6.93 -0.97 10.28
N GLY A 96 7.96 -1.72 10.02
CA GLY A 96 8.23 -2.32 8.72
C GLY A 96 9.26 -1.53 7.90
N LYS A 97 9.72 -2.16 6.84
CA LYS A 97 10.67 -1.61 5.89
C LYS A 97 9.91 -0.87 4.79
N ILE A 98 10.31 0.35 4.47
CA ILE A 98 9.75 1.05 3.31
C ILE A 98 10.23 0.34 2.04
N ILE A 99 9.30 -0.07 1.19
CA ILE A 99 9.56 -0.87 -0.02
C ILE A 99 9.21 -0.14 -1.31
N ALA A 100 8.40 0.91 -1.23
CA ALA A 100 8.06 1.75 -2.38
C ALA A 100 7.80 3.19 -1.93
N THR A 101 8.26 4.14 -2.74
CA THR A 101 8.02 5.58 -2.58
C THR A 101 7.66 6.19 -3.92
N ARG A 102 7.18 7.43 -3.93
CA ARG A 102 7.01 8.23 -5.13
C ARG A 102 7.56 9.63 -4.90
N GLY A 103 8.88 9.71 -4.81
CA GLY A 103 9.59 10.94 -4.47
C GLY A 103 9.86 11.10 -2.98
N ASN A 104 10.32 12.27 -2.59
CA ASN A 104 10.75 12.59 -1.22
C ASN A 104 9.77 13.54 -0.51
N SER A 105 8.60 13.77 -1.07
CA SER A 105 7.58 14.64 -0.52
C SER A 105 6.52 13.84 0.22
N ARG A 106 5.93 14.41 1.25
CA ARG A 106 4.73 13.87 1.89
C ARG A 106 3.51 13.75 0.93
N TRP A 107 3.58 14.36 -0.23
CA TRP A 107 2.56 14.33 -1.27
C TRP A 107 2.88 13.31 -2.36
N GLN A 108 3.36 12.18 -1.95
CA GLN A 108 3.79 11.10 -2.85
C GLN A 108 2.63 10.35 -3.51
N ALA A 109 1.49 10.80 -3.67
CA ALA A 109 0.32 10.25 -4.39
C ALA A 109 0.48 8.78 -4.88
N SER A 110 0.87 7.88 -3.96
CA SER A 110 1.01 6.44 -4.13
C SER A 110 0.39 5.75 -2.92
N GLU A 111 -0.57 4.86 -3.15
CA GLU A 111 -1.36 4.21 -2.10
C GLU A 111 -1.95 2.88 -2.57
N GLY A 112 -2.81 2.28 -1.73
CA GLY A 112 -3.57 1.09 -2.07
C GLY A 112 -2.67 -0.07 -2.52
N PRO A 113 -1.64 -0.46 -1.76
CA PRO A 113 -0.80 -1.58 -2.14
C PRO A 113 -1.60 -2.86 -2.17
N GLU A 114 -1.38 -3.66 -3.20
CA GLU A 114 -1.83 -5.04 -3.28
C GLU A 114 -0.64 -5.90 -3.66
N VAL A 115 -0.49 -7.06 -3.04
CA VAL A 115 0.64 -7.95 -3.31
C VAL A 115 0.18 -9.37 -3.57
N ILE A 116 0.73 -9.97 -4.61
CA ILE A 116 0.57 -11.40 -4.91
C ILE A 116 1.93 -12.04 -5.12
N TYR A 117 2.00 -13.35 -4.93
CA TYR A 117 3.16 -14.15 -5.30
C TYR A 117 2.82 -15.05 -6.49
N ARG A 118 3.67 -14.99 -7.53
CA ARG A 118 3.52 -15.86 -8.69
C ARG A 118 4.85 -16.09 -9.40
N ASN A 119 5.11 -17.33 -9.78
CA ASN A 119 6.28 -17.71 -10.60
C ASN A 119 7.61 -17.21 -10.04
N GLY A 120 7.80 -17.28 -8.72
CA GLY A 120 9.06 -16.87 -8.07
C GLY A 120 9.18 -15.38 -7.79
N TYR A 121 8.12 -14.58 -7.98
CA TYR A 121 8.13 -13.16 -7.75
C TYR A 121 6.94 -12.69 -6.92
N TYR A 122 7.18 -11.74 -6.05
CA TYR A 122 6.16 -10.90 -5.45
C TYR A 122 5.88 -9.74 -6.40
N TYR A 123 4.63 -9.56 -6.79
CA TYR A 123 4.16 -8.44 -7.60
C TYR A 123 3.44 -7.47 -6.68
N LEU A 124 3.93 -6.24 -6.64
CA LEU A 124 3.35 -5.15 -5.87
C LEU A 124 2.63 -4.21 -6.83
N PHE A 125 1.33 -4.08 -6.64
CA PHE A 125 0.47 -3.15 -7.36
C PHE A 125 0.22 -1.93 -6.50
N LEU A 126 0.30 -0.75 -7.11
CA LEU A 126 0.18 0.53 -6.43
C LEU A 126 -0.78 1.43 -7.18
N ALA A 127 -1.59 2.14 -6.45
CA ALA A 127 -2.41 3.22 -7.00
C ALA A 127 -1.60 4.53 -7.04
N TYR A 128 -1.52 5.14 -8.20
CA TYR A 128 -0.85 6.42 -8.43
C TYR A 128 -1.85 7.50 -8.78
N GLY A 129 -1.56 8.73 -8.37
CA GLY A 129 -2.40 9.89 -8.60
C GLY A 129 -3.41 10.14 -7.49
N THR A 130 -4.30 11.08 -7.72
CA THR A 130 -5.41 11.38 -6.82
C THR A 130 -6.66 10.59 -7.22
N LEU A 131 -7.58 10.43 -6.30
CA LEU A 131 -8.82 9.66 -6.48
C LEU A 131 -9.72 10.13 -7.63
N ALA A 132 -9.38 11.22 -8.30
CA ALA A 132 -10.18 11.79 -9.38
C ALA A 132 -9.99 11.02 -10.71
N VAL A 133 -9.61 11.73 -11.75
CA VAL A 133 -9.52 11.18 -13.12
C VAL A 133 -8.22 10.42 -13.34
N GLU A 134 -7.11 10.96 -12.82
CA GLU A 134 -5.76 10.42 -13.07
C GLU A 134 -5.38 9.19 -12.26
N TYR A 135 -6.24 8.71 -11.38
CA TYR A 135 -5.97 7.53 -10.56
C TYR A 135 -5.72 6.32 -11.45
N ASN A 136 -4.57 5.68 -11.27
CA ASN A 136 -4.14 4.60 -12.13
C ASN A 136 -3.31 3.57 -11.36
N THR A 137 -3.26 2.34 -11.85
CA THR A 137 -2.52 1.24 -11.23
C THR A 137 -1.19 1.02 -11.92
N ARG A 138 -0.13 0.92 -11.13
CA ARG A 138 1.22 0.57 -11.54
C ARG A 138 1.63 -0.76 -10.91
N VAL A 139 2.60 -1.44 -11.50
CA VAL A 139 3.11 -2.70 -10.97
C VAL A 139 4.62 -2.75 -11.01
N CYS A 140 5.20 -3.31 -9.95
CA CYS A 140 6.60 -3.67 -9.86
C CYS A 140 6.75 -5.05 -9.21
N ARG A 141 7.94 -5.62 -9.24
CA ARG A 141 8.17 -6.96 -8.69
C ARG A 141 9.49 -7.09 -7.96
N SER A 142 9.56 -8.07 -7.07
CA SER A 142 10.77 -8.48 -6.35
C SER A 142 10.78 -9.99 -6.14
N VAL A 143 11.96 -10.56 -5.94
CA VAL A 143 12.10 -11.95 -5.48
C VAL A 143 11.90 -12.07 -3.96
N ASN A 144 11.98 -10.97 -3.23
CA ASN A 144 11.74 -10.92 -1.79
C ASN A 144 10.52 -10.04 -1.49
N ILE A 145 9.73 -10.46 -0.50
CA ILE A 145 8.52 -9.73 -0.09
C ILE A 145 8.82 -8.31 0.41
N ASP A 146 9.98 -8.10 1.01
CA ASP A 146 10.45 -6.83 1.53
C ASP A 146 11.37 -6.07 0.54
N GLY A 147 11.36 -6.46 -0.73
CA GLY A 147 12.10 -5.83 -1.82
C GLY A 147 13.57 -6.22 -1.95
N PRO A 148 14.36 -5.55 -2.80
CA PRO A 148 13.96 -4.37 -3.58
C PRO A 148 13.00 -4.69 -4.72
N TYR A 149 12.00 -3.85 -4.89
CA TYR A 149 11.06 -3.93 -6.01
C TYR A 149 11.56 -3.08 -7.18
N VAL A 150 11.40 -3.59 -8.38
CA VAL A 150 11.70 -2.90 -9.64
C VAL A 150 10.56 -3.09 -10.63
N ASP A 151 10.37 -2.11 -11.50
CA ASP A 151 9.41 -2.20 -12.58
C ASP A 151 9.95 -3.00 -13.79
N MET A 152 9.21 -3.02 -14.88
CA MET A 152 9.59 -3.77 -16.07
C MET A 152 10.88 -3.28 -16.75
N ASP A 153 11.24 -2.03 -16.54
CA ASP A 153 12.43 -1.39 -17.11
C ASP A 153 13.60 -1.39 -16.12
N GLY A 154 13.42 -1.96 -14.93
CA GLY A 154 14.42 -1.97 -13.87
C GLY A 154 14.43 -0.71 -13.00
N THR A 155 13.44 0.16 -13.13
CA THR A 155 13.31 1.35 -12.29
C THR A 155 12.97 0.92 -10.86
N PRO A 156 13.75 1.35 -9.85
CA PRO A 156 13.46 1.02 -8.45
C PRO A 156 12.13 1.62 -7.99
N ALA A 157 11.35 0.85 -7.24
CA ALA A 157 10.15 1.34 -6.57
C ALA A 157 10.47 2.34 -5.44
N MET A 158 11.70 2.29 -4.93
CA MET A 158 12.24 3.29 -4.01
C MET A 158 12.82 4.46 -4.80
N GLY A 159 12.33 5.68 -4.55
CA GLY A 159 12.84 6.87 -5.21
C GLY A 159 11.74 7.73 -5.84
N SER A 160 12.10 8.53 -6.84
CA SER A 160 11.19 9.46 -7.52
C SER A 160 10.84 9.04 -8.94
N GLY A 161 11.27 7.87 -9.38
CA GLY A 161 10.93 7.33 -10.71
C GLY A 161 9.46 6.95 -10.82
N GLU A 162 8.91 7.12 -12.00
CA GLU A 162 7.58 6.60 -12.33
C GLU A 162 7.71 5.12 -12.68
N LEU A 163 6.87 4.27 -12.09
CA LEU A 163 6.87 2.84 -12.37
C LEU A 163 6.03 2.51 -13.61
N TYR A 164 6.45 1.51 -14.36
CA TYR A 164 5.76 0.99 -15.55
C TYR A 164 5.62 -0.53 -15.49
N PRO A 165 4.60 -1.13 -16.09
CA PRO A 165 3.58 -0.48 -16.92
C PRO A 165 2.49 0.23 -16.11
N ILE A 166 1.74 1.08 -16.80
CA ILE A 166 0.42 1.55 -16.34
C ILE A 166 -0.58 0.45 -16.72
N LEU A 167 -1.20 -0.18 -15.73
CA LEU A 167 -2.17 -1.24 -15.97
C LEU A 167 -3.56 -0.69 -16.27
N THR A 168 -3.92 0.41 -15.61
CA THR A 168 -5.21 1.06 -15.79
C THR A 168 -5.00 2.56 -15.91
N ALA A 169 -5.72 3.20 -16.81
CA ALA A 169 -5.71 4.65 -16.97
C ALA A 169 -7.01 5.09 -17.61
N PRO A 170 -7.46 6.31 -17.34
CA PRO A 170 -8.56 6.89 -18.09
C PRO A 170 -8.12 7.13 -19.55
N TYR A 171 -9.01 6.88 -20.47
CA TYR A 171 -8.76 7.16 -21.88
C TYR A 171 -10.02 7.69 -22.58
N LEU A 172 -9.81 8.50 -23.61
CA LEU A 172 -10.85 9.00 -24.44
C LEU A 172 -11.03 8.05 -25.64
N PHE A 173 -12.23 7.52 -25.81
CA PHE A 173 -12.60 6.72 -26.96
C PHE A 173 -13.87 7.25 -27.58
N ASN A 174 -13.85 7.50 -28.88
CA ASN A 174 -15.01 7.99 -29.63
C ASN A 174 -15.68 9.24 -28.99
N ASN A 175 -14.86 10.21 -28.57
CA ASN A 175 -15.28 11.42 -27.86
C ASN A 175 -16.04 11.19 -26.54
N SER A 176 -15.86 10.00 -25.95
CA SER A 176 -16.44 9.65 -24.66
C SER A 176 -15.40 8.96 -23.78
N TYR A 177 -15.36 9.33 -22.54
CA TYR A 177 -14.61 8.58 -21.55
C TYR A 177 -15.38 7.34 -21.14
N GLY A 178 -14.66 6.22 -20.98
CA GLY A 178 -15.12 5.07 -20.24
C GLY A 178 -15.08 5.31 -18.74
N TRP A 179 -14.77 4.31 -17.97
CA TRP A 179 -14.48 4.46 -16.55
C TRP A 179 -13.20 5.28 -16.36
N VAL A 180 -13.19 6.14 -15.34
CA VAL A 180 -12.03 6.94 -14.94
C VAL A 180 -11.68 6.66 -13.49
N GLY A 181 -10.48 7.04 -13.05
CA GLY A 181 -10.02 6.80 -11.68
C GLY A 181 -9.94 5.32 -11.30
N ILE A 182 -9.58 4.46 -12.25
CA ILE A 182 -9.55 3.00 -12.08
C ILE A 182 -8.26 2.61 -11.39
N SER A 183 -8.32 2.37 -10.09
CA SER A 183 -7.18 1.94 -9.27
C SER A 183 -7.64 1.45 -7.90
N HIS A 184 -6.70 1.36 -6.94
CA HIS A 184 -6.91 0.79 -5.60
C HIS A 184 -7.44 -0.62 -5.74
N CYS A 185 -6.62 -1.48 -6.35
CA CYS A 185 -7.03 -2.79 -6.80
C CYS A 185 -6.99 -3.85 -5.71
N GLY A 186 -7.77 -4.89 -5.91
CA GLY A 186 -7.59 -6.19 -5.30
C GLY A 186 -7.34 -7.23 -6.39
N ILE A 187 -6.48 -8.19 -6.12
CA ILE A 187 -6.15 -9.28 -7.05
C ILE A 187 -6.32 -10.59 -6.32
N PHE A 188 -7.09 -11.49 -6.90
CA PHE A 188 -7.32 -12.79 -6.30
C PHE A 188 -7.42 -13.89 -7.35
N GLU A 189 -7.16 -15.10 -6.91
CA GLU A 189 -7.33 -16.32 -7.66
C GLU A 189 -8.53 -17.10 -7.11
N ASP A 190 -9.39 -17.59 -7.98
CA ASP A 190 -10.47 -18.50 -7.58
C ASP A 190 -9.94 -19.95 -7.43
N GLY A 191 -10.81 -20.85 -6.95
CA GLY A 191 -10.45 -22.25 -6.77
C GLY A 191 -10.20 -23.02 -8.09
N GLU A 192 -10.40 -22.40 -9.24
CA GLU A 192 -10.20 -22.96 -10.58
C GLU A 192 -8.92 -22.45 -11.26
N GLY A 193 -8.18 -21.57 -10.61
CA GLY A 193 -6.95 -20.97 -11.11
C GLY A 193 -7.16 -19.75 -12.00
N ASN A 194 -8.36 -19.17 -12.02
CA ASN A 194 -8.62 -17.93 -12.74
C ASN A 194 -8.24 -16.73 -11.85
N TRP A 195 -7.55 -15.77 -12.48
CA TRP A 195 -7.13 -14.55 -11.80
C TRP A 195 -8.05 -13.40 -12.13
N PHE A 196 -8.41 -12.66 -11.10
CA PHE A 196 -9.31 -11.53 -11.19
C PHE A 196 -8.64 -10.26 -10.68
N TYR A 197 -8.84 -9.18 -11.41
CA TYR A 197 -8.50 -7.83 -11.02
C TYR A 197 -9.78 -7.08 -10.69
N THR A 198 -9.85 -6.53 -9.50
CA THR A 198 -10.93 -5.65 -9.05
C THR A 198 -10.40 -4.28 -8.75
N SER A 199 -11.18 -3.26 -8.96
CA SER A 199 -10.83 -1.89 -8.56
C SER A 199 -12.06 -1.02 -8.43
N GLN A 200 -11.89 0.12 -7.77
CA GLN A 200 -12.86 1.19 -7.92
C GLN A 200 -12.83 1.76 -9.34
N GLY A 201 -13.91 2.39 -9.73
CA GLY A 201 -14.00 3.17 -10.96
C GLY A 201 -15.10 4.21 -10.81
N ARG A 202 -15.02 5.28 -11.59
CA ARG A 202 -15.98 6.39 -11.59
C ARG A 202 -16.52 6.63 -12.98
N PHE A 203 -17.80 6.97 -13.07
CA PHE A 203 -18.34 7.52 -14.31
C PHE A 203 -17.86 8.96 -14.47
N PRO A 204 -17.48 9.37 -15.70
CA PRO A 204 -17.00 10.73 -15.95
C PRO A 204 -17.97 11.84 -15.51
N ALA A 205 -19.26 11.59 -15.57
CA ALA A 205 -20.28 12.54 -15.11
C ALA A 205 -20.26 12.80 -13.59
N ASN A 206 -19.56 11.97 -12.82
CA ASN A 206 -19.54 12.03 -11.36
C ASN A 206 -18.15 12.40 -10.80
N VAL A 207 -17.24 12.81 -11.66
CA VAL A 207 -15.94 13.35 -11.23
C VAL A 207 -16.10 14.85 -10.98
N GLY A 208 -16.37 15.20 -9.77
CA GLY A 208 -16.46 16.56 -9.27
C GLY A 208 -15.63 16.74 -8.02
#